data_e823ea9695320e7447f3c9eae585ff0b
#
_entry.id   e823ea9695320e7447f3c9eae585ff0b
#
_cell.length_a   1.000
_cell.length_b   1.000
_cell.length_c   1.000
_cell.angle_alpha   90.00
_cell.angle_beta   90.00
_cell.angle_gamma   90.00
#
_symmetry.space_group_name_H-M   'P 1'
#
loop_
_entity.id
_entity.type
_entity.pdbx_description
1 polymer ?
#
loop_
_entity_poly.entity_id
_entity_poly.type
_entity_poly.pdbx_seq_one_letter_code
_entity_poly.pdbx_strand_id
1 'polypeptide(L)'
;MSGPDTTHECDVAIIGGGLAGGSAALAFAQQGCSVRLFERRDLARDPNRGDIMHAPTVAIVRRLGIYDLLEARGATALVEVKTVDPDGELCLTTRNPETLILNHAELEAAFVDAAASQGAAIQYDAARSLVRAGGDGWCVETDNGSTKSRLLVGADGAQSLTRRTLGIPLVDDYEYDNCIVVLHGACPPWLDLEHGWQLLHPDGAVFILPTTPIGRVRLVILVRRSEASDWMTSSEAELAKRLGERHRLLSGLELTKRGGSHVYVLRRTHAARYSGPRAALVGDAAHTIHSMGGQGLNIAIQDSVKLAELVGPLLREPRLSDEALARALDEYEAIRRPINTQVIEMAERASVLARPGLDAFTHALDFYRKAASDESHMDKHVPRFGGRE
;
A
#
# COMPACT_ATOMS: atom_id res chain seq x y z
N MET A 1 39.40 -11.03 10.43
CA MET A 1 38.94 -12.34 10.95
C MET A 1 37.50 -12.49 10.50
N SER A 2 37.27 -13.29 9.45
CA SER A 2 35.94 -13.67 8.99
C SER A 2 35.28 -14.49 10.11
N GLY A 3 34.20 -13.97 10.68
CA GLY A 3 33.36 -14.72 11.60
C GLY A 3 32.81 -15.98 10.92
N PRO A 4 32.32 -16.97 11.69
CA PRO A 4 31.80 -18.20 11.12
C PRO A 4 30.70 -17.89 10.11
N ASP A 5 30.84 -18.46 8.92
CA ASP A 5 29.86 -18.37 7.84
C ASP A 5 28.57 -19.10 8.27
N THR A 6 27.70 -18.40 8.97
CA THR A 6 26.46 -18.96 9.49
C THR A 6 25.46 -19.06 8.37
N THR A 7 25.34 -20.25 7.80
CA THR A 7 24.28 -20.55 6.83
C THR A 7 23.03 -20.98 7.59
N HIS A 8 21.94 -20.22 7.43
CA HIS A 8 20.62 -20.57 7.96
C HIS A 8 19.78 -21.27 6.87
N GLU A 9 18.76 -22.00 7.30
CA GLU A 9 17.77 -22.61 6.39
C GLU A 9 16.36 -22.26 6.83
N CYS A 10 15.46 -22.05 5.86
CA CYS A 10 14.03 -21.82 6.09
C CYS A 10 13.20 -22.30 4.89
N ASP A 11 11.89 -22.43 5.07
CA ASP A 11 10.98 -22.72 3.97
C ASP A 11 10.82 -21.52 3.06
N VAL A 12 10.65 -20.33 3.65
CA VAL A 12 10.36 -19.08 2.92
C VAL A 12 11.32 -17.98 3.33
N ALA A 13 12.06 -17.43 2.37
CA ALA A 13 12.79 -16.18 2.50
C ALA A 13 11.98 -15.04 1.86
N ILE A 14 11.72 -13.98 2.62
CA ILE A 14 10.95 -12.83 2.16
C ILE A 14 11.85 -11.61 2.13
N ILE A 15 11.92 -10.93 1.01
CA ILE A 15 12.74 -9.73 0.81
C ILE A 15 11.86 -8.49 0.88
N GLY A 16 12.06 -7.67 1.91
CA GLY A 16 11.29 -6.46 2.22
C GLY A 16 10.29 -6.65 3.35
N GLY A 17 10.35 -5.78 4.36
CA GLY A 17 9.51 -5.80 5.57
C GLY A 17 8.35 -4.79 5.54
N GLY A 18 7.99 -4.26 4.37
CA GLY A 18 6.79 -3.45 4.19
C GLY A 18 5.50 -4.27 4.33
N LEU A 19 4.35 -3.65 4.06
CA LEU A 19 3.03 -4.31 4.23
C LEU A 19 2.92 -5.65 3.49
N ALA A 20 3.40 -5.74 2.26
CA ALA A 20 3.40 -6.99 1.50
C ALA A 20 4.25 -8.07 2.20
N GLY A 21 5.47 -7.72 2.62
CA GLY A 21 6.37 -8.69 3.25
C GLY A 21 5.92 -9.09 4.65
N GLY A 22 5.47 -8.15 5.47
CA GLY A 22 4.93 -8.43 6.79
C GLY A 22 3.69 -9.32 6.75
N SER A 23 2.75 -9.04 5.82
CA SER A 23 1.56 -9.87 5.65
C SER A 23 1.88 -11.26 5.08
N ALA A 24 2.85 -11.36 4.15
CA ALA A 24 3.35 -12.65 3.68
C ALA A 24 4.00 -13.45 4.81
N ALA A 25 4.85 -12.81 5.62
CA ALA A 25 5.52 -13.46 6.74
C ALA A 25 4.52 -14.02 7.75
N LEU A 26 3.51 -13.23 8.13
CA LEU A 26 2.44 -13.67 9.01
C LEU A 26 1.66 -14.85 8.41
N ALA A 27 1.22 -14.71 7.16
CA ALA A 27 0.39 -15.72 6.52
C ALA A 27 1.14 -17.06 6.34
N PHE A 28 2.40 -17.05 5.93
CA PHE A 28 3.21 -18.28 5.84
C PHE A 28 3.53 -18.88 7.21
N ALA A 29 3.83 -18.07 8.22
CA ALA A 29 4.08 -18.56 9.57
C ALA A 29 2.82 -19.25 10.16
N GLN A 30 1.63 -18.67 9.92
CA GLN A 30 0.35 -19.30 10.31
C GLN A 30 0.07 -20.61 9.56
N GLN A 31 0.62 -20.79 8.35
CA GLN A 31 0.59 -22.08 7.65
C GLN A 31 1.61 -23.09 8.22
N GLY A 32 2.41 -22.72 9.23
CA GLY A 32 3.43 -23.57 9.86
C GLY A 32 4.72 -23.65 9.09
N CYS A 33 4.99 -22.74 8.15
CA CYS A 33 6.26 -22.62 7.46
C CYS A 33 7.31 -21.92 8.34
N SER A 34 8.57 -22.35 8.26
CA SER A 34 9.69 -21.57 8.79
C SER A 34 9.96 -20.38 7.86
N VAL A 35 9.83 -19.15 8.41
CA VAL A 35 9.93 -17.90 7.65
C VAL A 35 11.11 -17.08 8.11
N ARG A 36 11.86 -16.51 7.17
CA ARG A 36 12.86 -15.46 7.43
C ARG A 36 12.57 -14.26 6.55
N LEU A 37 12.35 -13.11 7.20
CA LEU A 37 12.08 -11.83 6.54
C LEU A 37 13.31 -10.94 6.65
N PHE A 38 13.74 -10.36 5.53
CA PHE A 38 14.87 -9.42 5.43
C PHE A 38 14.37 -8.02 5.16
N GLU A 39 14.66 -7.08 6.06
CA GLU A 39 14.35 -5.67 5.88
C GLU A 39 15.61 -4.82 6.05
N ARG A 40 15.90 -4.00 5.04
CA ARG A 40 17.09 -3.14 5.01
C ARG A 40 17.02 -1.95 5.95
N ARG A 41 15.79 -1.53 6.29
CA ARG A 41 15.56 -0.38 7.16
C ARG A 41 15.34 -0.91 8.57
N ASP A 42 15.93 -0.27 9.57
CA ASP A 42 15.29 -0.23 10.86
C ASP A 42 13.92 0.41 10.64
N LEU A 43 12.82 -0.26 10.99
CA LEU A 43 11.43 0.16 10.69
C LEU A 43 11.04 1.53 11.27
N ALA A 44 11.92 2.49 11.24
CA ALA A 44 11.71 3.90 11.48
C ALA A 44 11.23 4.58 10.17
N ARG A 45 10.30 4.83 9.99
CA ARG A 45 8.91 4.83 9.59
C ARG A 45 8.51 6.21 9.15
N ASP A 46 7.97 6.28 7.95
CA ASP A 46 7.39 7.50 7.44
C ASP A 46 6.11 7.81 8.24
N PRO A 47 6.13 8.76 9.18
CA PRO A 47 4.96 9.12 9.98
C PRO A 47 3.88 9.82 9.15
N ASN A 48 4.18 10.14 7.89
CA ASN A 48 3.34 10.94 7.04
C ASN A 48 2.41 10.11 6.14
N ARG A 49 2.68 8.80 5.99
CA ARG A 49 1.76 7.91 5.29
C ARG A 49 0.65 7.43 6.22
N GLY A 50 -0.53 7.29 5.68
CA GLY A 50 -1.64 6.63 6.35
C GLY A 50 -2.40 5.83 5.32
N ASP A 51 -2.97 4.75 5.76
CA ASP A 51 -3.53 3.75 4.89
C ASP A 51 -5.01 3.56 5.15
N ILE A 52 -5.73 3.31 4.07
CA ILE A 52 -7.16 2.97 4.08
C ILE A 52 -7.26 1.50 3.72
N MET A 53 -7.72 0.69 4.67
CA MET A 53 -8.06 -0.71 4.43
C MET A 53 -9.53 -0.82 4.12
N HIS A 54 -9.86 -1.31 2.94
CA HIS A 54 -11.23 -1.57 2.52
C HIS A 54 -11.76 -2.90 3.05
N ALA A 55 -13.07 -3.07 3.06
CA ALA A 55 -13.77 -4.22 3.64
C ALA A 55 -13.16 -5.59 3.31
N PRO A 56 -12.76 -5.93 2.06
CA PRO A 56 -12.14 -7.22 1.79
C PRO A 56 -10.82 -7.43 2.53
N THR A 57 -10.01 -6.37 2.67
CA THR A 57 -8.75 -6.45 3.43
C THR A 57 -9.01 -6.48 4.94
N VAL A 58 -10.04 -5.78 5.42
CA VAL A 58 -10.48 -5.87 6.82
C VAL A 58 -10.94 -7.30 7.16
N ALA A 59 -11.66 -7.97 6.26
CA ALA A 59 -12.01 -9.37 6.42
C ALA A 59 -10.77 -10.28 6.52
N ILE A 60 -9.73 -10.01 5.71
CA ILE A 60 -8.46 -10.74 5.78
C ILE A 60 -7.76 -10.50 7.12
N VAL A 61 -7.64 -9.28 7.62
CA VAL A 61 -6.97 -9.01 8.90
C VAL A 61 -7.73 -9.60 10.08
N ARG A 62 -9.07 -9.69 10.01
CA ARG A 62 -9.87 -10.45 10.99
C ARG A 62 -9.53 -11.95 10.95
N ARG A 63 -9.45 -12.54 9.77
CA ARG A 63 -9.08 -13.97 9.58
C ARG A 63 -7.65 -14.26 10.03
N LEU A 64 -6.73 -13.33 9.84
CA LEU A 64 -5.35 -13.42 10.34
C LEU A 64 -5.24 -13.19 11.86
N GLY A 65 -6.33 -12.81 12.54
CA GLY A 65 -6.36 -12.60 13.99
C GLY A 65 -5.62 -11.36 14.48
N ILE A 66 -5.41 -10.36 13.62
CA ILE A 66 -4.70 -9.12 13.98
C ILE A 66 -5.61 -7.89 14.07
N TYR A 67 -6.92 -8.06 13.93
CA TYR A 67 -7.86 -6.93 13.95
C TYR A 67 -7.78 -6.14 15.28
N ASP A 68 -7.83 -6.83 16.42
CA ASP A 68 -7.77 -6.21 17.75
C ASP A 68 -6.41 -5.52 17.98
N LEU A 69 -5.33 -6.07 17.41
CA LEU A 69 -4.01 -5.43 17.44
C LEU A 69 -4.01 -4.11 16.67
N LEU A 70 -4.71 -4.06 15.53
CA LEU A 70 -4.82 -2.82 14.74
C LEU A 70 -5.64 -1.76 15.51
N GLU A 71 -6.74 -2.14 16.15
CA GLU A 71 -7.52 -1.23 17.01
C GLU A 71 -6.67 -0.71 18.18
N ALA A 72 -5.92 -1.59 18.85
CA ALA A 72 -5.02 -1.21 19.95
C ALA A 72 -3.90 -0.24 19.48
N ARG A 73 -3.55 -0.27 18.20
CA ARG A 73 -2.58 0.67 17.58
C ARG A 73 -3.23 1.93 17.01
N GLY A 74 -4.52 2.09 17.22
CA GLY A 74 -5.26 3.30 16.87
C GLY A 74 -5.93 3.25 15.49
N ALA A 75 -6.21 2.06 14.95
CA ALA A 75 -7.08 1.96 13.78
C ALA A 75 -8.48 2.48 14.12
N THR A 76 -9.03 3.30 13.23
CA THR A 76 -10.37 3.86 13.37
C THR A 76 -11.19 3.59 12.12
N ALA A 77 -12.52 3.57 12.27
CA ALA A 77 -13.41 3.45 11.12
C ALA A 77 -13.39 4.75 10.28
N LEU A 78 -13.41 4.59 8.96
CA LEU A 78 -13.69 5.68 8.02
C LEU A 78 -15.06 5.42 7.40
N VAL A 79 -16.11 5.94 8.04
CA VAL A 79 -17.50 5.59 7.71
C VAL A 79 -17.96 6.21 6.40
N GLU A 80 -17.60 7.48 6.17
CA GLU A 80 -18.03 8.23 4.99
C GLU A 80 -16.90 9.13 4.45
N VAL A 81 -16.94 9.40 3.15
CA VAL A 81 -16.17 10.48 2.51
C VAL A 81 -17.12 11.44 1.82
N LYS A 82 -17.05 12.71 2.22
CA LYS A 82 -17.84 13.79 1.65
C LYS A 82 -17.02 14.50 0.57
N THR A 83 -17.55 14.54 -0.64
CA THR A 83 -16.98 15.30 -1.77
C THR A 83 -17.69 16.62 -1.91
N VAL A 84 -16.95 17.73 -1.89
CA VAL A 84 -17.47 19.08 -1.99
C VAL A 84 -16.78 19.87 -3.11
N ASP A 85 -17.52 20.81 -3.70
CA ASP A 85 -16.99 21.74 -4.68
C ASP A 85 -16.22 22.91 -4.02
N PRO A 86 -15.58 23.82 -4.79
CA PRO A 86 -14.81 24.93 -4.23
C PRO A 86 -15.61 25.89 -3.37
N ASP A 87 -16.93 26.00 -3.59
CA ASP A 87 -17.84 26.81 -2.79
C ASP A 87 -18.25 26.10 -1.51
N GLY A 88 -17.85 24.83 -1.34
CA GLY A 88 -18.16 23.98 -0.20
C GLY A 88 -19.57 23.37 -0.25
N GLU A 89 -20.17 23.35 -1.44
CA GLU A 89 -21.44 22.65 -1.66
C GLU A 89 -21.18 21.14 -1.77
N LEU A 90 -22.03 20.34 -1.10
CA LEU A 90 -21.91 18.88 -1.10
C LEU A 90 -22.27 18.32 -2.48
N CYS A 91 -21.30 17.68 -3.13
CA CYS A 91 -21.48 16.99 -4.40
C CYS A 91 -21.92 15.54 -4.19
N LEU A 92 -21.28 14.82 -3.25
CA LEU A 92 -21.55 13.41 -3.01
C LEU A 92 -21.11 13.01 -1.60
N THR A 93 -21.84 12.07 -0.99
CA THR A 93 -21.38 11.32 0.18
C THR A 93 -21.19 9.86 -0.22
N THR A 94 -19.95 9.39 -0.13
CA THR A 94 -19.62 7.96 -0.35
C THR A 94 -19.55 7.26 0.99
N ARG A 95 -20.36 6.21 1.17
CA ARG A 95 -20.31 5.35 2.36
C ARG A 95 -19.28 4.26 2.18
N ASN A 96 -18.46 4.04 3.18
CA ASN A 96 -17.39 3.07 3.20
C ASN A 96 -17.61 2.07 4.35
N PRO A 97 -18.53 1.10 4.20
CA PRO A 97 -18.77 0.12 5.24
C PRO A 97 -17.49 -0.67 5.54
N GLU A 98 -17.24 -0.91 6.83
CA GLU A 98 -16.12 -1.74 7.31
C GLU A 98 -14.74 -1.28 6.80
N THR A 99 -14.55 0.01 6.55
CA THR A 99 -13.25 0.57 6.17
C THR A 99 -12.51 1.04 7.40
N LEU A 100 -11.23 0.68 7.53
CA LEU A 100 -10.34 1.14 8.59
C LEU A 100 -9.28 2.09 8.03
N ILE A 101 -8.92 3.07 8.85
CA ILE A 101 -7.78 3.94 8.60
C ILE A 101 -6.78 3.83 9.76
N LEU A 102 -5.49 3.75 9.40
CA LEU A 102 -4.41 3.64 10.37
C LEU A 102 -3.16 4.33 9.83
N ASN A 103 -2.28 4.75 10.71
CA ASN A 103 -0.94 5.20 10.31
C ASN A 103 -0.17 4.04 9.67
N HIS A 104 0.49 4.32 8.54
CA HIS A 104 1.23 3.30 7.77
C HIS A 104 2.28 2.56 8.61
N ALA A 105 3.06 3.30 9.40
CA ALA A 105 4.10 2.72 10.24
C ALA A 105 3.54 1.76 11.30
N GLU A 106 2.40 2.10 11.88
CA GLU A 106 1.73 1.23 12.85
C GLU A 106 1.17 -0.03 12.19
N LEU A 107 0.66 0.11 10.95
CA LEU A 107 0.17 -1.01 10.18
C LEU A 107 1.30 -1.97 9.76
N GLU A 108 2.43 -1.45 9.25
CA GLU A 108 3.63 -2.25 8.95
C GLU A 108 4.11 -3.00 10.20
N ALA A 109 4.24 -2.28 11.32
CA ALA A 109 4.67 -2.87 12.59
C ALA A 109 3.71 -3.97 13.08
N ALA A 110 2.40 -3.75 12.98
CA ALA A 110 1.43 -4.76 13.41
C ALA A 110 1.62 -6.09 12.68
N PHE A 111 1.81 -6.07 11.36
CA PHE A 111 2.05 -7.29 10.58
C PHE A 111 3.38 -7.95 10.93
N VAL A 112 4.47 -7.17 11.06
CA VAL A 112 5.79 -7.71 11.39
C VAL A 112 5.83 -8.29 12.80
N ASP A 113 5.26 -7.60 13.78
CA ASP A 113 5.22 -8.08 15.17
C ASP A 113 4.32 -9.31 15.30
N ALA A 114 3.20 -9.35 14.59
CA ALA A 114 2.35 -10.54 14.53
C ALA A 114 3.08 -11.71 13.88
N ALA A 115 3.83 -11.49 12.78
CA ALA A 115 4.63 -12.52 12.15
C ALA A 115 5.72 -13.05 13.09
N ALA A 116 6.42 -12.17 13.80
CA ALA A 116 7.43 -12.55 14.79
C ALA A 116 6.82 -13.37 15.94
N SER A 117 5.61 -13.02 16.41
CA SER A 117 4.89 -13.77 17.46
C SER A 117 4.48 -15.17 17.00
N GLN A 118 4.33 -15.38 15.69
CA GLN A 118 4.08 -16.68 15.06
C GLN A 118 5.39 -17.44 14.71
N GLY A 119 6.54 -16.94 15.13
CA GLY A 119 7.83 -17.60 14.96
C GLY A 119 8.60 -17.22 13.69
N ALA A 120 8.17 -16.23 12.92
CA ALA A 120 8.96 -15.72 11.81
C ALA A 120 10.23 -15.02 12.34
N ALA A 121 11.39 -15.34 11.76
CA ALA A 121 12.64 -14.67 12.05
C ALA A 121 12.73 -13.35 11.28
N ILE A 122 12.69 -12.22 11.98
CA ILE A 122 12.82 -10.89 11.37
C ILE A 122 14.29 -10.47 11.44
N GLN A 123 14.88 -10.23 10.29
CA GLN A 123 16.27 -9.81 10.16
C GLN A 123 16.37 -8.42 9.56
N TYR A 124 16.82 -7.47 10.37
CA TYR A 124 17.08 -6.09 9.93
C TYR A 124 18.44 -6.03 9.23
N ASP A 125 18.49 -6.56 8.00
CA ASP A 125 19.67 -6.62 7.16
C ASP A 125 19.25 -6.58 5.69
N ALA A 126 20.06 -5.95 4.86
CA ALA A 126 19.79 -5.86 3.43
C ALA A 126 20.19 -7.15 2.69
N ALA A 127 19.26 -7.71 1.93
CA ALA A 127 19.63 -8.71 0.93
C ALA A 127 20.55 -8.05 -0.12
N ARG A 128 21.78 -8.56 -0.24
CA ARG A 128 22.79 -8.06 -1.18
C ARG A 128 22.74 -8.80 -2.50
N SER A 129 22.55 -10.10 -2.44
CA SER A 129 22.38 -10.93 -3.62
C SER A 129 21.37 -12.05 -3.39
N LEU A 130 20.78 -12.52 -4.48
CA LEU A 130 19.82 -13.62 -4.53
C LEU A 130 20.34 -14.62 -5.56
N VAL A 131 20.74 -15.79 -5.11
CA VAL A 131 21.41 -16.79 -5.96
C VAL A 131 20.61 -18.10 -5.92
N ARG A 132 20.50 -18.77 -7.08
CA ARG A 132 19.93 -20.12 -7.11
C ARG A 132 20.84 -21.10 -6.38
N ALA A 133 20.30 -21.81 -5.39
CA ALA A 133 21.01 -22.82 -4.62
C ALA A 133 20.84 -24.20 -5.25
N GLY A 134 21.50 -24.43 -6.37
CA GLY A 134 21.36 -25.68 -7.12
C GLY A 134 19.94 -25.90 -7.65
N GLY A 135 19.40 -27.13 -7.59
CA GLY A 135 18.00 -27.44 -7.96
C GLY A 135 16.97 -27.04 -6.90
N ASP A 136 17.37 -26.82 -5.65
CA ASP A 136 16.49 -26.97 -4.49
C ASP A 136 15.96 -25.67 -3.87
N GLY A 137 16.31 -24.50 -4.37
CA GLY A 137 15.82 -23.25 -3.77
C GLY A 137 16.67 -22.02 -4.08
N TRP A 138 16.68 -21.09 -3.14
CA TRP A 138 17.39 -19.82 -3.22
C TRP A 138 18.35 -19.65 -2.05
N CYS A 139 19.43 -18.90 -2.26
CA CYS A 139 20.31 -18.41 -1.23
C CYS A 139 20.22 -16.88 -1.21
N VAL A 140 19.85 -16.33 -0.07
CA VAL A 140 19.86 -14.89 0.21
C VAL A 140 21.16 -14.57 0.92
N GLU A 141 21.97 -13.72 0.35
CA GLU A 141 23.23 -13.24 0.94
C GLU A 141 23.03 -11.85 1.53
N THR A 142 23.52 -11.64 2.73
CA THR A 142 23.51 -10.37 3.46
C THR A 142 24.93 -10.04 3.95
N ASP A 143 25.12 -8.90 4.58
CA ASP A 143 26.41 -8.54 5.20
C ASP A 143 26.73 -9.43 6.41
N ASN A 144 25.71 -10.09 7.01
CA ASN A 144 25.84 -10.87 8.24
C ASN A 144 25.76 -12.39 8.05
N GLY A 145 25.73 -12.87 6.80
CA GLY A 145 25.69 -14.29 6.48
C GLY A 145 24.76 -14.64 5.33
N SER A 146 24.46 -15.93 5.19
CA SER A 146 23.61 -16.43 4.12
C SER A 146 22.42 -17.23 4.65
N THR A 147 21.33 -17.26 3.88
CA THR A 147 20.14 -18.06 4.19
C THR A 147 19.66 -18.80 2.96
N LYS A 148 19.55 -20.13 3.08
CA LYS A 148 18.92 -20.97 2.06
C LYS A 148 17.42 -21.07 2.31
N SER A 149 16.63 -21.02 1.23
CA SER A 149 15.17 -21.17 1.31
C SER A 149 14.63 -22.01 0.17
N ARG A 150 13.51 -22.68 0.43
CA ARG A 150 12.79 -23.47 -0.57
C ARG A 150 11.95 -22.58 -1.50
N LEU A 151 11.50 -21.43 -0.99
CA LEU A 151 10.76 -20.40 -1.72
C LEU A 151 11.37 -19.02 -1.45
N LEU A 152 11.48 -18.19 -2.47
CA LEU A 152 11.80 -16.77 -2.38
C LEU A 152 10.57 -15.92 -2.66
N VAL A 153 10.24 -14.96 -1.78
CA VAL A 153 9.17 -13.99 -1.96
C VAL A 153 9.75 -12.59 -2.07
N GLY A 154 9.59 -11.97 -3.22
CA GLY A 154 9.95 -10.57 -3.46
C GLY A 154 8.81 -9.64 -3.01
N ALA A 155 9.02 -8.93 -1.91
CA ALA A 155 8.18 -7.89 -1.35
C ALA A 155 8.97 -6.56 -1.21
N ASP A 156 9.98 -6.40 -2.04
CA ASP A 156 11.07 -5.40 -1.96
C ASP A 156 10.77 -4.11 -2.75
N GLY A 157 9.48 -3.85 -3.00
CA GLY A 157 8.96 -2.60 -3.50
C GLY A 157 9.21 -2.36 -4.99
N ALA A 158 8.88 -1.17 -5.48
CA ALA A 158 8.89 -0.82 -6.91
C ALA A 158 10.25 -1.05 -7.59
N GLN A 159 11.36 -0.88 -6.85
CA GLN A 159 12.72 -1.10 -7.33
C GLN A 159 13.23 -2.52 -7.06
N SER A 160 12.33 -3.50 -7.02
CA SER A 160 12.57 -4.88 -6.60
C SER A 160 13.87 -5.50 -7.17
N LEU A 161 14.76 -5.90 -6.27
CA LEU A 161 15.91 -6.74 -6.57
C LEU A 161 15.45 -8.12 -7.03
N THR A 162 14.47 -8.68 -6.34
CA THR A 162 13.91 -10.01 -6.64
C THR A 162 13.38 -10.07 -8.07
N ARG A 163 12.56 -9.09 -8.50
CA ARG A 163 12.04 -9.03 -9.87
C ARG A 163 13.17 -8.99 -10.90
N ARG A 164 14.18 -8.13 -10.68
CA ARG A 164 15.33 -8.03 -11.58
C ARG A 164 16.16 -9.33 -11.63
N THR A 165 16.39 -9.95 -10.48
CA THR A 165 17.11 -11.24 -10.40
C THR A 165 16.36 -12.35 -11.15
N LEU A 166 15.04 -12.35 -11.11
CA LEU A 166 14.20 -13.28 -11.87
C LEU A 166 14.14 -12.95 -13.37
N GLY A 167 14.69 -11.82 -13.81
CA GLY A 167 14.61 -11.38 -15.20
C GLY A 167 13.19 -11.01 -15.65
N ILE A 168 12.30 -10.69 -14.72
CA ILE A 168 10.91 -10.35 -15.03
C ILE A 168 10.82 -8.86 -15.41
N PRO A 169 10.47 -8.54 -16.67
CA PRO A 169 10.34 -7.16 -17.12
C PRO A 169 9.04 -6.54 -16.61
N LEU A 170 8.98 -5.21 -16.64
CA LEU A 170 7.73 -4.46 -16.54
C LEU A 170 7.08 -4.39 -17.92
N VAL A 171 5.77 -4.66 -17.98
CA VAL A 171 4.95 -4.50 -19.20
C VAL A 171 4.17 -3.19 -19.20
N ASP A 172 4.10 -2.53 -18.05
CA ASP A 172 3.62 -1.17 -17.86
C ASP A 172 4.59 -0.46 -16.92
N ASP A 173 4.96 0.76 -17.26
CA ASP A 173 5.86 1.61 -16.47
C ASP A 173 5.59 3.07 -16.85
N TYR A 174 4.80 3.75 -16.03
CA TYR A 174 4.36 5.11 -16.29
C TYR A 174 4.55 5.98 -15.05
N GLU A 175 5.20 7.13 -15.22
CA GLU A 175 5.37 8.13 -14.19
C GLU A 175 4.41 9.31 -14.44
N TYR A 176 3.63 9.67 -13.41
CA TYR A 176 2.64 10.73 -13.54
C TYR A 176 3.28 12.12 -13.48
N ASP A 177 2.65 13.09 -14.15
CA ASP A 177 3.00 14.50 -14.10
C ASP A 177 2.49 15.24 -12.85
N ASN A 178 1.75 14.55 -12.02
CA ASN A 178 1.29 14.99 -10.71
C ASN A 178 1.93 14.17 -9.59
N CYS A 179 1.94 14.73 -8.40
CA CYS A 179 2.45 14.09 -7.19
C CYS A 179 1.51 14.38 -6.01
N ILE A 180 1.78 13.72 -4.91
CA ILE A 180 1.08 13.95 -3.65
C ILE A 180 2.00 14.68 -2.69
N VAL A 181 1.48 15.75 -2.10
CA VAL A 181 2.04 16.37 -0.90
C VAL A 181 1.21 15.94 0.30
N VAL A 182 1.87 15.45 1.34
CA VAL A 182 1.22 15.11 2.60
C VAL A 182 1.61 16.11 3.66
N LEU A 183 0.61 16.71 4.29
CA LEU A 183 0.74 17.61 5.44
C LEU A 183 -0.10 17.10 6.59
N HIS A 184 0.24 17.53 7.79
CA HIS A 184 -0.54 17.28 9.00
C HIS A 184 -1.01 18.57 9.62
N GLY A 185 -2.18 18.54 10.28
CA GLY A 185 -2.73 19.68 10.98
C GLY A 185 -3.52 19.29 12.22
N ALA A 186 -3.88 20.28 13.04
CA ALA A 186 -4.87 20.11 14.08
C ALA A 186 -6.23 19.82 13.43
N CYS A 187 -7.05 18.98 14.04
CA CYS A 187 -8.41 18.74 13.59
C CYS A 187 -9.25 20.01 13.80
N PRO A 188 -9.79 20.61 12.74
CA PRO A 188 -10.62 21.79 12.92
C PRO A 188 -11.95 21.42 13.61
N PRO A 189 -12.55 22.34 14.37
CA PRO A 189 -13.75 22.06 15.20
C PRO A 189 -14.98 21.59 14.41
N TRP A 190 -15.03 21.87 13.10
CA TRP A 190 -16.13 21.49 12.23
C TRP A 190 -15.97 20.08 11.63
N LEU A 191 -14.80 19.46 11.79
CA LEU A 191 -14.51 18.15 11.22
C LEU A 191 -14.83 17.05 12.21
N ASP A 192 -15.69 16.15 11.80
CA ASP A 192 -15.95 14.88 12.46
C ASP A 192 -14.84 13.87 12.07
N LEU A 193 -14.28 13.21 13.07
CA LEU A 193 -13.14 12.28 12.89
C LEU A 193 -13.51 10.93 12.27
N GLU A 194 -14.81 10.63 12.13
CA GLU A 194 -15.27 9.42 11.45
C GLU A 194 -15.46 9.63 9.94
N HIS A 195 -15.32 10.89 9.49
CA HIS A 195 -15.56 11.28 8.12
C HIS A 195 -14.27 11.78 7.45
N GLY A 196 -14.04 11.31 6.21
CA GLY A 196 -13.09 11.92 5.30
C GLY A 196 -13.75 12.98 4.43
N TRP A 197 -12.93 13.87 3.88
CA TRP A 197 -13.38 14.91 2.96
C TRP A 197 -12.51 14.92 1.72
N GLN A 198 -13.14 15.06 0.57
CA GLN A 198 -12.50 15.35 -0.70
C GLN A 198 -12.96 16.72 -1.18
N LEU A 199 -12.02 17.66 -1.23
CA LEU A 199 -12.25 19.01 -1.68
C LEU A 199 -11.80 19.12 -3.13
N LEU A 200 -12.73 19.37 -4.05
CA LEU A 200 -12.43 19.52 -5.47
C LEU A 200 -11.85 20.90 -5.74
N HIS A 201 -10.79 20.97 -6.55
CA HIS A 201 -10.18 22.22 -6.96
C HIS A 201 -9.47 22.08 -8.31
N PRO A 202 -9.44 23.12 -9.18
CA PRO A 202 -8.74 23.10 -10.46
C PRO A 202 -7.25 22.80 -10.35
N ASP A 203 -6.59 23.19 -9.25
CA ASP A 203 -5.17 22.89 -9.01
C ASP A 203 -4.93 21.52 -8.36
N GLY A 204 -5.93 20.65 -8.36
CA GLY A 204 -5.91 19.31 -7.79
C GLY A 204 -6.67 19.19 -6.47
N ALA A 205 -7.28 18.04 -6.25
CA ALA A 205 -8.07 17.77 -5.07
C ALA A 205 -7.23 17.73 -3.79
N VAL A 206 -7.89 18.06 -2.67
CA VAL A 206 -7.34 17.90 -1.32
C VAL A 206 -8.21 16.91 -0.56
N PHE A 207 -7.60 15.87 -0.01
CA PHE A 207 -8.28 14.96 0.90
C PHE A 207 -7.91 15.33 2.33
N ILE A 208 -8.92 15.39 3.20
CA ILE A 208 -8.76 15.52 4.63
C ILE A 208 -9.16 14.18 5.24
N LEU A 209 -8.23 13.54 5.90
CA LEU A 209 -8.44 12.23 6.49
C LEU A 209 -8.11 12.27 7.98
N PRO A 210 -8.89 11.62 8.84
CA PRO A 210 -8.54 11.47 10.24
C PRO A 210 -7.20 10.73 10.35
N THR A 211 -6.47 10.98 11.41
CA THR A 211 -5.20 10.30 11.69
C THR A 211 -5.01 10.10 13.19
N THR A 212 -4.17 9.16 13.55
CA THR A 212 -3.74 8.97 14.92
C THR A 212 -2.47 9.78 15.24
N PRO A 213 -2.33 10.36 16.43
CA PRO A 213 -3.33 10.36 17.52
C PRO A 213 -4.58 11.17 17.20
N ILE A 214 -5.70 10.83 17.83
CA ILE A 214 -6.99 11.51 17.67
C ILE A 214 -6.83 13.03 17.89
N GLY A 215 -7.59 13.83 17.12
CA GLY A 215 -7.52 15.30 17.15
C GLY A 215 -6.56 15.89 16.11
N ARG A 216 -6.04 15.07 15.23
CA ARG A 216 -5.22 15.50 14.09
C ARG A 216 -5.82 15.03 12.76
N VAL A 217 -5.49 15.75 11.71
CA VAL A 217 -5.84 15.37 10.35
C VAL A 217 -4.60 15.27 9.47
N ARG A 218 -4.70 14.42 8.49
CA ARG A 218 -3.77 14.33 7.38
C ARG A 218 -4.41 14.93 6.13
N LEU A 219 -3.67 15.83 5.50
CA LEU A 219 -4.02 16.40 4.22
C LEU A 219 -3.24 15.68 3.13
N VAL A 220 -3.94 15.12 2.17
CA VAL A 220 -3.35 14.52 0.97
C VAL A 220 -3.69 15.41 -0.20
N ILE A 221 -2.70 16.10 -0.73
CA ILE A 221 -2.88 17.19 -1.69
C ILE A 221 -2.30 16.75 -3.03
N LEU A 222 -3.12 16.67 -4.05
CA LEU A 222 -2.63 16.45 -5.41
C LEU A 222 -2.16 17.78 -6.00
N VAL A 223 -0.94 17.77 -6.53
CA VAL A 223 -0.31 18.96 -7.12
C VAL A 223 0.42 18.58 -8.40
N ARG A 224 0.71 19.56 -9.27
CA ARG A 224 1.61 19.32 -10.40
C ARG A 224 3.01 19.00 -9.87
N ARG A 225 3.68 18.09 -10.51
CA ARG A 225 5.05 17.72 -10.13
C ARG A 225 6.01 18.90 -10.16
N SER A 226 5.82 19.85 -11.09
CA SER A 226 6.59 21.09 -11.17
C SER A 226 6.46 21.98 -9.94
N GLU A 227 5.39 21.84 -9.15
CA GLU A 227 5.13 22.61 -7.94
C GLU A 227 5.68 21.94 -6.67
N ALA A 228 6.14 20.69 -6.76
CA ALA A 228 6.56 19.91 -5.61
C ALA A 228 7.63 20.58 -4.75
N SER A 229 8.61 21.22 -5.39
CA SER A 229 9.68 21.95 -4.70
C SER A 229 9.13 23.09 -3.83
N ASP A 230 8.20 23.87 -4.36
CA ASP A 230 7.59 25.00 -3.64
C ASP A 230 6.80 24.52 -2.42
N TRP A 231 6.07 23.39 -2.55
CA TRP A 231 5.37 22.78 -1.42
C TRP A 231 6.34 22.28 -0.33
N MET A 232 7.53 21.81 -0.71
CA MET A 232 8.54 21.33 0.24
C MET A 232 9.24 22.45 0.98
N THR A 233 9.53 23.56 0.31
CA THR A 233 10.34 24.65 0.85
C THR A 233 9.53 25.73 1.55
N SER A 234 8.23 25.86 1.27
CA SER A 234 7.35 26.85 1.90
C SER A 234 7.23 26.66 3.41
N SER A 235 7.10 27.75 4.14
CA SER A 235 6.79 27.76 5.57
C SER A 235 5.38 27.24 5.87
N GLU A 236 5.10 26.84 7.10
CA GLU A 236 3.75 26.42 7.52
C GLU A 236 2.69 27.51 7.28
N ALA A 237 3.05 28.77 7.54
CA ALA A 237 2.16 29.90 7.32
C ALA A 237 1.83 30.11 5.82
N GLU A 238 2.83 29.99 4.94
CA GLU A 238 2.62 30.06 3.49
C GLU A 238 1.77 28.89 2.98
N LEU A 239 2.01 27.68 3.48
CA LEU A 239 1.22 26.50 3.15
C LEU A 239 -0.23 26.64 3.62
N ALA A 240 -0.46 27.13 4.84
CA ALA A 240 -1.80 27.37 5.38
C ALA A 240 -2.55 28.44 4.56
N LYS A 241 -1.87 29.54 4.17
CA LYS A 241 -2.43 30.55 3.28
C LYS A 241 -2.80 29.94 1.92
N ARG A 242 -1.89 29.20 1.29
CA ARG A 242 -2.08 28.55 -0.01
C ARG A 242 -3.23 27.54 0.01
N LEU A 243 -3.42 26.81 1.10
CA LEU A 243 -4.53 25.90 1.31
C LEU A 243 -5.86 26.66 1.47
N GLY A 244 -5.88 27.73 2.27
CA GLY A 244 -7.06 28.58 2.42
C GLY A 244 -7.51 29.25 1.11
N GLU A 245 -6.57 29.60 0.23
CA GLU A 245 -6.85 30.10 -1.12
C GLU A 245 -7.45 29.01 -2.03
N ARG A 246 -7.04 27.73 -1.84
CA ARG A 246 -7.63 26.62 -2.58
C ARG A 246 -9.07 26.33 -2.15
N HIS A 247 -9.35 26.36 -0.86
CA HIS A 247 -10.68 25.99 -0.38
C HIS A 247 -11.00 26.63 0.96
N ARG A 248 -12.20 27.25 1.10
CA ARG A 248 -12.61 27.94 2.32
C ARG A 248 -12.57 27.07 3.59
N LEU A 249 -12.83 25.77 3.46
CA LEU A 249 -12.77 24.83 4.59
C LEU A 249 -11.34 24.61 5.11
N LEU A 250 -10.31 24.99 4.36
CA LEU A 250 -8.91 24.91 4.77
C LEU A 250 -8.38 26.23 5.35
N SER A 251 -9.22 27.28 5.38
CA SER A 251 -8.83 28.57 5.95
C SER A 251 -8.63 28.46 7.45
N GLY A 252 -7.50 28.98 7.95
CA GLY A 252 -7.19 28.97 9.38
C GLY A 252 -6.73 27.62 9.92
N LEU A 253 -6.43 26.65 9.05
CA LEU A 253 -5.93 25.35 9.48
C LEU A 253 -4.54 25.49 10.09
N GLU A 254 -4.38 25.01 11.32
CA GLU A 254 -3.07 24.95 11.99
C GLU A 254 -2.29 23.74 11.47
N LEU A 255 -1.31 24.01 10.61
CA LEU A 255 -0.42 22.97 10.09
C LEU A 255 0.69 22.62 11.05
N THR A 256 1.16 21.40 11.00
CA THR A 256 2.32 20.94 11.74
C THR A 256 3.22 20.14 10.79
N LYS A 257 4.42 20.65 10.53
CA LYS A 257 5.45 19.87 9.82
C LYS A 257 6.06 18.84 10.77
N ARG A 258 5.42 17.66 10.90
CA ARG A 258 6.06 16.51 11.54
C ARG A 258 6.99 15.85 10.54
N GLY A 259 8.30 15.94 10.78
CA GLY A 259 9.30 15.30 9.93
C GLY A 259 9.50 15.93 8.55
N GLY A 260 8.94 17.13 8.31
CA GLY A 260 8.94 17.80 7.01
C GLY A 260 7.70 17.51 6.18
N SER A 261 7.42 18.36 5.18
CA SER A 261 6.47 18.03 4.12
C SER A 261 7.02 16.86 3.31
N HIS A 262 6.17 15.91 2.93
CA HIS A 262 6.60 14.76 2.14
C HIS A 262 5.94 14.80 0.76
N VAL A 263 6.74 14.59 -0.27
CA VAL A 263 6.25 14.47 -1.65
C VAL A 263 6.41 13.04 -2.13
N TYR A 264 5.30 12.48 -2.57
CA TYR A 264 5.29 11.15 -3.19
C TYR A 264 5.12 11.30 -4.69
N VAL A 265 6.17 10.92 -5.43
CA VAL A 265 6.09 10.78 -6.88
C VAL A 265 5.22 9.56 -7.18
N LEU A 266 4.21 9.78 -8.02
CA LEU A 266 3.28 8.73 -8.38
C LEU A 266 3.80 7.99 -9.61
N ARG A 267 3.80 6.66 -9.52
CA ARG A 267 4.24 5.79 -10.61
C ARG A 267 3.32 4.57 -10.69
N ARG A 268 2.98 4.18 -11.90
CA ARG A 268 2.28 2.93 -12.20
C ARG A 268 3.25 1.97 -12.85
N THR A 269 3.36 0.76 -12.30
CA THR A 269 4.14 -0.31 -12.89
C THR A 269 3.37 -1.61 -12.86
N HIS A 270 3.64 -2.51 -13.81
CA HIS A 270 3.08 -3.85 -13.80
C HIS A 270 4.11 -4.85 -14.33
N ALA A 271 4.41 -5.87 -13.55
CA ALA A 271 5.32 -6.95 -13.95
C ALA A 271 4.67 -7.86 -15.00
N ALA A 272 5.45 -8.34 -15.94
CA ALA A 272 4.99 -9.29 -16.96
C ALA A 272 4.49 -10.60 -16.36
N ARG A 273 5.13 -11.02 -15.25
CA ARG A 273 4.79 -12.21 -14.46
C ARG A 273 4.90 -11.91 -12.98
N TYR A 274 4.16 -12.69 -12.16
CA TYR A 274 4.24 -12.62 -10.69
C TYR A 274 5.00 -13.79 -10.11
N SER A 275 5.42 -14.74 -10.92
CA SER A 275 6.10 -15.95 -10.49
C SER A 275 7.34 -16.27 -11.34
N GLY A 276 8.24 -17.04 -10.77
CA GLY A 276 9.42 -17.60 -11.39
C GLY A 276 9.81 -18.92 -10.71
N PRO A 277 10.91 -19.53 -11.09
CA PRO A 277 11.34 -20.80 -10.50
C PRO A 277 11.52 -20.70 -8.98
N ARG A 278 10.63 -21.34 -8.22
CA ARG A 278 10.59 -21.30 -6.75
C ARG A 278 10.60 -19.86 -6.18
N ALA A 279 9.92 -18.93 -6.86
CA ALA A 279 9.85 -17.53 -6.42
C ALA A 279 8.55 -16.88 -6.84
N ALA A 280 8.09 -15.91 -6.03
CA ALA A 280 6.94 -15.07 -6.33
C ALA A 280 7.21 -13.60 -6.01
N LEU A 281 6.47 -12.70 -6.65
CA LEU A 281 6.44 -11.27 -6.37
C LEU A 281 5.09 -10.91 -5.77
N VAL A 282 5.09 -10.05 -4.74
CA VAL A 282 3.88 -9.54 -4.08
C VAL A 282 3.97 -8.01 -3.92
N GLY A 283 2.83 -7.34 -3.93
CA GLY A 283 2.73 -5.90 -3.75
C GLY A 283 3.54 -5.10 -4.77
N ASP A 284 4.18 -4.01 -4.33
CA ASP A 284 4.91 -3.09 -5.21
C ASP A 284 6.06 -3.73 -6.00
N ALA A 285 6.53 -4.91 -5.61
CA ALA A 285 7.50 -5.68 -6.39
C ALA A 285 6.90 -6.22 -7.70
N ALA A 286 5.60 -6.52 -7.69
CA ALA A 286 4.83 -6.97 -8.85
C ALA A 286 4.12 -5.81 -9.57
N HIS A 287 3.58 -4.85 -8.83
CA HIS A 287 2.77 -3.75 -9.36
C HIS A 287 2.75 -2.54 -8.44
N THR A 288 2.86 -1.35 -9.01
CA THR A 288 2.51 -0.10 -8.33
C THR A 288 1.30 0.53 -9.00
N ILE A 289 0.51 1.27 -8.24
CA ILE A 289 -0.70 1.91 -8.75
C ILE A 289 -0.77 3.37 -8.37
N HIS A 290 -1.61 4.14 -9.05
CA HIS A 290 -1.95 5.49 -8.59
C HIS A 290 -2.62 5.42 -7.21
N SER A 291 -2.28 6.32 -6.31
CA SER A 291 -2.76 6.29 -4.92
C SER A 291 -4.26 6.59 -4.74
N MET A 292 -4.92 7.07 -5.80
CA MET A 292 -6.35 7.32 -5.77
C MET A 292 -7.14 6.04 -5.48
N GLY A 293 -8.00 6.12 -4.47
CA GLY A 293 -8.77 4.99 -3.98
C GLY A 293 -8.08 4.15 -2.90
N GLY A 294 -6.80 4.43 -2.56
CA GLY A 294 -6.09 3.77 -1.45
C GLY A 294 -5.92 2.26 -1.63
N GLN A 295 -5.77 1.76 -2.88
CA GLN A 295 -5.81 0.32 -3.16
C GLN A 295 -4.47 -0.40 -3.10
N GLY A 296 -3.35 0.31 -3.17
CA GLY A 296 -2.02 -0.31 -3.24
C GLY A 296 -1.76 -1.29 -2.09
N LEU A 297 -2.01 -0.85 -0.87
CA LEU A 297 -1.87 -1.71 0.32
C LEU A 297 -2.84 -2.91 0.32
N ASN A 298 -4.07 -2.67 -0.14
CA ASN A 298 -5.12 -3.70 -0.11
C ASN A 298 -4.75 -4.87 -1.02
N ILE A 299 -4.36 -4.58 -2.27
CA ILE A 299 -3.94 -5.65 -3.18
C ILE A 299 -2.62 -6.29 -2.76
N ALA A 300 -1.70 -5.55 -2.12
CA ALA A 300 -0.45 -6.09 -1.60
C ALA A 300 -0.68 -7.13 -0.49
N ILE A 301 -1.57 -6.85 0.47
CA ILE A 301 -1.95 -7.80 1.53
C ILE A 301 -2.68 -9.00 0.93
N GLN A 302 -3.60 -8.78 0.00
CA GLN A 302 -4.34 -9.85 -0.67
C GLN A 302 -3.43 -10.77 -1.48
N ASP A 303 -2.44 -10.23 -2.20
CA ASP A 303 -1.43 -11.02 -2.92
C ASP A 303 -0.69 -11.94 -1.98
N SER A 304 -0.19 -11.39 -0.87
CA SER A 304 0.62 -12.08 0.12
C SER A 304 -0.13 -13.24 0.76
N VAL A 305 -1.37 -13.00 1.16
CA VAL A 305 -2.20 -14.02 1.79
C VAL A 305 -2.59 -15.10 0.78
N LYS A 306 -2.97 -14.73 -0.44
CA LYS A 306 -3.30 -15.70 -1.49
C LYS A 306 -2.11 -16.59 -1.85
N LEU A 307 -0.90 -16.02 -1.95
CA LEU A 307 0.32 -16.79 -2.16
C LEU A 307 0.55 -17.81 -1.04
N ALA A 308 0.42 -17.39 0.22
CA ALA A 308 0.60 -18.29 1.36
C ALA A 308 -0.47 -19.40 1.43
N GLU A 309 -1.71 -19.10 1.08
CA GLU A 309 -2.81 -20.10 1.02
C GLU A 309 -2.51 -21.20 0.01
N LEU A 310 -1.97 -20.86 -1.18
CA LEU A 310 -1.71 -21.81 -2.25
C LEU A 310 -0.41 -22.59 -2.04
N VAL A 311 0.63 -21.95 -1.55
CA VAL A 311 1.99 -22.49 -1.51
C VAL A 311 2.35 -23.05 -0.13
N GLY A 312 1.85 -22.45 0.94
CA GLY A 312 2.18 -22.84 2.33
C GLY A 312 1.98 -24.33 2.61
N PRO A 313 0.85 -24.94 2.26
CA PRO A 313 0.65 -26.39 2.46
C PRO A 313 1.70 -27.26 1.79
N LEU A 314 2.15 -26.89 0.59
CA LEU A 314 3.17 -27.62 -0.17
C LEU A 314 4.55 -27.54 0.49
N LEU A 315 4.88 -26.40 1.08
CA LEU A 315 6.16 -26.21 1.77
C LEU A 315 6.29 -27.04 3.05
N ARG A 316 5.18 -27.49 3.63
CA ARG A 316 5.18 -28.41 4.79
C ARG A 316 5.52 -29.85 4.42
N GLU A 317 5.38 -30.20 3.14
CA GLU A 317 5.73 -31.54 2.69
C GLU A 317 7.25 -31.77 2.81
N PRO A 318 7.69 -32.92 3.36
CA PRO A 318 9.11 -33.23 3.48
C PRO A 318 9.86 -33.21 2.15
N ARG A 319 9.16 -33.60 1.08
CA ARG A 319 9.66 -33.51 -0.31
C ARG A 319 8.76 -32.62 -1.12
N LEU A 320 9.24 -31.40 -1.38
CA LEU A 320 8.54 -30.44 -2.22
C LEU A 320 8.70 -30.84 -3.70
N SER A 321 7.61 -31.15 -4.37
CA SER A 321 7.62 -31.38 -5.82
C SER A 321 7.73 -30.05 -6.56
N ASP A 322 8.71 -29.96 -7.47
CA ASP A 322 8.89 -28.77 -8.33
C ASP A 322 7.66 -28.52 -9.21
N GLU A 323 7.03 -29.56 -9.73
CA GLU A 323 5.83 -29.43 -10.55
C GLU A 323 4.63 -28.96 -9.72
N ALA A 324 4.50 -29.44 -8.49
CA ALA A 324 3.40 -29.01 -7.60
C ALA A 324 3.57 -27.53 -7.22
N LEU A 325 4.80 -27.13 -6.86
CA LEU A 325 5.11 -25.73 -6.56
C LEU A 325 4.92 -24.82 -7.77
N ALA A 326 5.40 -25.23 -8.94
CA ALA A 326 5.23 -24.46 -10.18
C ALA A 326 3.75 -24.25 -10.50
N ARG A 327 2.90 -25.30 -10.39
CA ARG A 327 1.45 -25.18 -10.59
C ARG A 327 0.81 -24.21 -9.60
N ALA A 328 1.17 -24.26 -8.31
CA ALA A 328 0.62 -23.35 -7.31
C ALA A 328 1.05 -21.90 -7.53
N LEU A 329 2.28 -21.66 -8.00
CA LEU A 329 2.77 -20.34 -8.37
C LEU A 329 2.09 -19.80 -9.64
N ASP A 330 1.85 -20.65 -10.64
CA ASP A 330 1.09 -20.28 -11.84
C ASP A 330 -0.38 -20.01 -11.49
N GLU A 331 -0.99 -20.76 -10.56
CA GLU A 331 -2.34 -20.51 -10.05
C GLU A 331 -2.42 -19.17 -9.29
N TYR A 332 -1.44 -18.87 -8.44
CA TYR A 332 -1.33 -17.57 -7.79
C TYR A 332 -1.33 -16.42 -8.81
N GLU A 333 -0.49 -16.50 -9.83
CA GLU A 333 -0.43 -15.51 -10.90
C GLU A 333 -1.74 -15.41 -11.68
N ALA A 334 -2.34 -16.54 -12.03
CA ALA A 334 -3.59 -16.61 -12.78
C ALA A 334 -4.78 -15.98 -12.00
N ILE A 335 -4.77 -16.07 -10.68
CA ILE A 335 -5.79 -15.44 -9.82
C ILE A 335 -5.48 -13.95 -9.63
N ARG A 336 -4.28 -13.60 -9.19
CA ARG A 336 -4.00 -12.25 -8.70
C ARG A 336 -3.74 -11.25 -9.82
N ARG A 337 -3.03 -11.64 -10.87
CA ARG A 337 -2.63 -10.70 -11.91
C ARG A 337 -3.83 -10.06 -12.66
N PRO A 338 -4.89 -10.80 -13.06
CA PRO A 338 -6.09 -10.18 -13.67
C PRO A 338 -6.82 -9.24 -12.70
N ILE A 339 -6.95 -9.59 -11.43
CA ILE A 339 -7.58 -8.74 -10.40
C ILE A 339 -6.78 -7.44 -10.26
N ASN A 340 -5.45 -7.54 -10.12
CA ASN A 340 -4.59 -6.38 -9.97
C ASN A 340 -4.60 -5.50 -11.22
N THR A 341 -4.70 -6.08 -12.44
CA THR A 341 -4.91 -5.32 -13.68
C THR A 341 -6.17 -4.45 -13.59
N GLN A 342 -7.29 -5.03 -13.16
CA GLN A 342 -8.54 -4.28 -13.01
C GLN A 342 -8.41 -3.16 -11.97
N VAL A 343 -7.72 -3.42 -10.86
CA VAL A 343 -7.49 -2.40 -9.81
C VAL A 343 -6.59 -1.27 -10.32
N ILE A 344 -5.54 -1.59 -11.08
CA ILE A 344 -4.66 -0.60 -11.73
C ILE A 344 -5.50 0.31 -12.66
N GLU A 345 -6.31 -0.28 -13.53
CA GLU A 345 -7.17 0.47 -14.45
C GLU A 345 -8.21 1.33 -13.71
N MET A 346 -8.76 0.84 -12.62
CA MET A 346 -9.68 1.61 -11.78
C MET A 346 -9.01 2.80 -11.10
N ALA A 347 -7.80 2.59 -10.53
CA ALA A 347 -7.02 3.66 -9.93
C ALA A 347 -6.66 4.74 -10.98
N GLU A 348 -6.38 4.33 -12.21
CA GLU A 348 -6.15 5.25 -13.34
C GLU A 348 -7.39 6.10 -13.63
N ARG A 349 -8.57 5.48 -13.78
CA ARG A 349 -9.82 6.22 -13.97
C ARG A 349 -10.12 7.16 -12.82
N ALA A 350 -9.94 6.71 -11.57
CA ALA A 350 -10.15 7.55 -10.40
C ALA A 350 -9.16 8.72 -10.32
N SER A 351 -7.93 8.55 -10.82
CA SER A 351 -6.91 9.60 -10.81
C SER A 351 -7.33 10.87 -11.56
N VAL A 352 -8.09 10.70 -12.64
CA VAL A 352 -8.61 11.81 -13.45
C VAL A 352 -9.52 12.73 -12.62
N LEU A 353 -10.24 12.18 -11.62
CA LEU A 353 -11.18 12.92 -10.78
C LEU A 353 -10.50 13.78 -9.69
N ALA A 354 -9.19 13.71 -9.56
CA ALA A 354 -8.48 14.41 -8.50
C ALA A 354 -7.22 15.17 -8.96
N ARG A 355 -6.73 14.90 -10.17
CA ARG A 355 -5.49 15.51 -10.69
C ARG A 355 -5.68 17.01 -10.99
N PRO A 356 -4.60 17.80 -10.97
CA PRO A 356 -4.63 19.20 -11.37
C PRO A 356 -5.03 19.38 -12.85
N GLY A 357 -5.82 20.41 -13.13
CA GLY A 357 -6.23 20.81 -14.47
C GLY A 357 -7.72 21.18 -14.53
N LEU A 358 -8.04 22.24 -15.25
CA LEU A 358 -9.42 22.73 -15.35
C LEU A 358 -10.36 21.69 -15.99
N ASP A 359 -9.91 21.00 -17.02
CA ASP A 359 -10.71 19.95 -17.68
C ASP A 359 -10.96 18.76 -16.73
N ALA A 360 -9.93 18.33 -15.97
CA ALA A 360 -10.06 17.28 -14.99
C ALA A 360 -11.01 17.69 -13.86
N PHE A 361 -10.91 18.91 -13.37
CA PHE A 361 -11.81 19.47 -12.36
C PHE A 361 -13.27 19.53 -12.84
N THR A 362 -13.50 20.05 -14.06
CA THR A 362 -14.86 20.13 -14.64
C THR A 362 -15.46 18.74 -14.80
N HIS A 363 -14.66 17.79 -15.27
CA HIS A 363 -15.06 16.39 -15.39
C HIS A 363 -15.38 15.76 -14.02
N ALA A 364 -14.55 16.01 -13.01
CA ALA A 364 -14.79 15.51 -11.65
C ALA A 364 -16.10 16.07 -11.06
N LEU A 365 -16.32 17.37 -11.21
CA LEU A 365 -17.52 18.03 -10.70
C LEU A 365 -18.80 17.45 -11.34
N ASP A 366 -18.80 17.30 -12.66
CA ASP A 366 -19.90 16.66 -13.40
C ASP A 366 -20.11 15.21 -12.98
N PHE A 367 -19.00 14.45 -12.82
CA PHE A 367 -19.05 13.07 -12.40
C PHE A 367 -19.71 12.89 -11.03
N TYR A 368 -19.26 13.65 -10.01
CA TYR A 368 -19.80 13.53 -8.65
C TYR A 368 -21.24 14.01 -8.54
N ARG A 369 -21.63 15.06 -9.27
CA ARG A 369 -23.02 15.53 -9.32
C ARG A 369 -23.96 14.51 -9.98
N LYS A 370 -23.50 13.82 -11.04
CA LYS A 370 -24.26 12.73 -11.67
C LYS A 370 -24.37 11.53 -10.74
N ALA A 371 -23.29 11.17 -10.07
CA ALA A 371 -23.26 10.06 -9.12
C ALA A 371 -24.18 10.29 -7.91
N ALA A 372 -24.39 11.53 -7.49
CA ALA A 372 -25.34 11.87 -6.43
C ALA A 372 -26.79 11.60 -6.84
N SER A 373 -27.13 11.71 -8.12
CA SER A 373 -28.48 11.46 -8.64
C SER A 373 -28.69 10.01 -9.13
N ASP A 374 -27.61 9.27 -9.40
CA ASP A 374 -27.63 7.88 -9.88
C ASP A 374 -26.49 7.10 -9.25
N GLU A 375 -26.76 6.32 -8.19
CA GLU A 375 -25.75 5.48 -7.53
C GLU A 375 -25.08 4.50 -8.48
N SER A 376 -25.78 4.02 -9.53
CA SER A 376 -25.21 3.13 -10.52
C SER A 376 -24.08 3.78 -11.33
N HIS A 377 -24.02 5.09 -11.37
CA HIS A 377 -22.98 5.85 -12.04
C HIS A 377 -21.61 5.66 -11.37
N MET A 378 -21.55 5.67 -10.04
CA MET A 378 -20.33 5.36 -9.29
C MET A 378 -19.86 3.94 -9.60
N ASP A 379 -20.74 2.96 -9.49
CA ASP A 379 -20.41 1.55 -9.65
C ASP A 379 -19.90 1.20 -11.06
N LYS A 380 -20.34 1.93 -12.08
CA LYS A 380 -19.87 1.75 -13.47
C LYS A 380 -18.47 2.33 -13.72
N HIS A 381 -18.13 3.45 -13.09
CA HIS A 381 -16.92 4.21 -13.42
C HIS A 381 -15.82 4.08 -12.36
N VAL A 382 -16.21 3.99 -11.10
CA VAL A 382 -15.35 3.73 -9.95
C VAL A 382 -16.02 2.64 -9.12
N PRO A 383 -15.97 1.38 -9.55
CA PRO A 383 -16.62 0.29 -8.85
C PRO A 383 -16.26 0.30 -7.37
N ARG A 384 -17.27 0.11 -6.52
CA ARG A 384 -17.03 -0.04 -5.08
C ARG A 384 -16.11 -1.24 -4.91
N PHE A 385 -15.03 -1.04 -4.19
CA PHE A 385 -14.03 -2.08 -3.92
C PHE A 385 -14.52 -3.13 -2.92
N GLY A 386 -15.76 -3.55 -3.05
CA GLY A 386 -16.29 -4.76 -2.45
C GLY A 386 -15.90 -5.93 -3.35
N GLY A 387 -14.69 -6.44 -3.18
CA GLY A 387 -14.24 -7.58 -3.94
C GLY A 387 -15.19 -8.75 -3.76
N ARG A 388 -15.60 -9.34 -4.88
CA ARG A 388 -16.03 -10.72 -4.86
C ARG A 388 -14.80 -11.55 -4.49
N GLU A 389 -14.94 -12.37 -3.46
CA GLU A 389 -13.95 -13.38 -3.06
C GLU A 389 -13.50 -14.24 -4.24
#